data_f4fbba7e84096189c7e3566a0097896e
#
_entry.id   f4fbba7e84096189c7e3566a0097896e
#
_cell.length_a   1.000
_cell.length_b   1.000
_cell.length_c   1.000
_cell.angle_alpha   90.00
_cell.angle_beta   90.00
_cell.angle_gamma   90.00
#
_symmetry.space_group_name_H-M   'P 1'
#
loop_
_entity.id
_entity.type
_entity.pdbx_description
1 polymer ?
#
loop_
_entity_poly.entity_id
_entity_poly.type
_entity_poly.pdbx_seq_one_letter_code
_entity_poly.pdbx_strand_id
1 'polypeptide(L)'
;GARLLNRVHHLMRTDDAIPQVKLDTSVMDAMLELSRTGLGLVAVCDNDRQVKGVFTDGDLRRWLVGGGKLEARVSEAMTQGGLTLNADSRAIEAKEVLMKRKITAAPVVDEHGRLCGAINLQDFYQAGII
;
A
#
# COMPACT_ATOMS: atom_id res chain seq x y z
N GLY A 1 7.15 19.90 -18.11
CA GLY A 1 8.32 19.17 -18.53
C GLY A 1 8.12 17.67 -18.51
N ALA A 2 9.21 16.93 -18.68
CA ALA A 2 9.17 15.46 -18.72
C ALA A 2 8.58 14.84 -17.45
N ARG A 3 8.77 15.48 -16.30
CA ARG A 3 8.26 14.99 -15.01
C ARG A 3 6.74 14.91 -14.96
N LEU A 4 6.05 15.81 -15.67
CA LEU A 4 4.59 15.79 -15.73
C LEU A 4 4.06 14.60 -16.50
N LEU A 5 4.90 13.98 -17.33
CA LEU A 5 4.55 12.81 -18.14
C LEU A 5 4.88 11.49 -17.45
N ASN A 6 5.54 11.54 -16.29
CA ASN A 6 5.86 10.33 -15.56
C ASN A 6 4.59 9.61 -15.11
N ARG A 7 4.62 8.30 -15.23
CA ARG A 7 3.57 7.41 -14.75
C ARG A 7 3.96 6.87 -13.38
N VAL A 8 2.96 6.43 -12.62
CA VAL A 8 3.18 5.83 -11.31
C VAL A 8 4.18 4.68 -11.40
N HIS A 9 4.08 3.84 -12.44
CA HIS A 9 4.97 2.69 -12.58
C HIS A 9 6.44 3.06 -12.75
N HIS A 10 6.77 4.29 -13.16
CA HIS A 10 8.15 4.75 -13.23
C HIS A 10 8.76 5.03 -11.86
N LEU A 11 7.92 5.28 -10.84
CA LEU A 11 8.35 5.75 -9.53
C LEU A 11 8.11 4.73 -8.42
N MET A 12 7.22 3.77 -8.63
CA MET A 12 6.78 2.83 -7.62
C MET A 12 7.87 1.83 -7.25
N ARG A 13 7.77 1.32 -6.04
CA ARG A 13 8.58 0.18 -5.59
C ARG A 13 8.01 -1.09 -6.18
N THR A 14 8.89 -2.05 -6.51
CA THR A 14 8.53 -3.29 -7.20
C THR A 14 9.16 -4.49 -6.51
N ASP A 15 8.73 -5.68 -6.90
CA ASP A 15 9.29 -6.96 -6.48
C ASP A 15 9.39 -7.06 -4.94
N ASP A 16 10.57 -7.34 -4.41
CA ASP A 16 10.75 -7.54 -2.97
C ASP A 16 10.56 -6.26 -2.15
N ALA A 17 10.56 -5.11 -2.80
CA ALA A 17 10.31 -3.84 -2.11
C ALA A 17 8.81 -3.57 -1.89
N ILE A 18 7.93 -4.41 -2.42
CA ILE A 18 6.48 -4.28 -2.21
C ILE A 18 6.11 -4.92 -0.88
N PRO A 19 5.57 -4.15 0.09
CA PRO A 19 5.07 -4.75 1.32
C PRO A 19 3.72 -5.41 1.05
N GLN A 20 3.65 -6.73 1.15
CA GLN A 20 2.44 -7.48 0.85
C GLN A 20 2.32 -8.75 1.68
N VAL A 21 1.12 -9.09 2.03
CA VAL A 21 0.77 -10.34 2.71
C VAL A 21 -0.55 -10.86 2.14
N LYS A 22 -0.89 -12.10 2.49
CA LYS A 22 -2.17 -12.70 2.11
C LYS A 22 -3.20 -12.51 3.21
N LEU A 23 -4.48 -12.69 2.86
CA LEU A 23 -5.60 -12.51 3.78
C LEU A 23 -5.48 -13.35 5.04
N ASP A 24 -4.93 -14.57 4.93
CA ASP A 24 -4.80 -15.49 6.05
C ASP A 24 -3.46 -15.37 6.82
N THR A 25 -2.60 -14.45 6.42
CA THR A 25 -1.37 -14.14 7.15
C THR A 25 -1.74 -13.66 8.57
N SER A 26 -0.96 -14.07 9.57
CA SER A 26 -1.20 -13.62 10.94
C SER A 26 -0.94 -12.12 11.08
N VAL A 27 -1.61 -11.49 12.04
CA VAL A 27 -1.36 -10.09 12.38
C VAL A 27 0.12 -9.89 12.74
N MET A 28 0.72 -10.86 13.46
CA MET A 28 2.15 -10.82 13.80
C MET A 28 3.02 -10.72 12.55
N ASP A 29 2.80 -11.60 11.57
CA ASP A 29 3.61 -11.60 10.36
C ASP A 29 3.34 -10.37 9.50
N ALA A 30 2.11 -9.88 9.48
CA ALA A 30 1.79 -8.63 8.80
C ALA A 30 2.50 -7.43 9.46
N MET A 31 2.61 -7.44 10.79
CA MET A 31 3.35 -6.41 11.52
C MET A 31 4.84 -6.44 11.15
N LEU A 32 5.43 -7.62 11.02
CA LEU A 32 6.82 -7.76 10.59
C LEU A 32 7.01 -7.23 9.17
N GLU A 33 6.08 -7.52 8.28
CA GLU A 33 6.13 -7.02 6.91
C GLU A 33 5.98 -5.49 6.88
N LEU A 34 5.13 -4.93 7.72
CA LEU A 34 4.95 -3.49 7.86
C LEU A 34 6.27 -2.79 8.22
N SER A 35 7.06 -3.41 9.09
CA SER A 35 8.35 -2.87 9.51
C SER A 35 9.43 -3.05 8.44
N ARG A 36 9.33 -4.10 7.63
CA ARG A 36 10.41 -4.50 6.71
C ARG A 36 10.73 -3.42 5.68
N THR A 37 9.71 -2.82 5.09
CA THR A 37 9.93 -1.87 3.98
C THR A 37 9.90 -0.41 4.39
N GLY A 38 9.32 -0.10 5.54
CA GLY A 38 9.17 1.29 5.99
C GLY A 38 8.27 2.14 5.12
N LEU A 39 7.47 1.53 4.24
CA LEU A 39 6.58 2.27 3.34
C LEU A 39 5.41 2.92 4.07
N GLY A 40 4.98 2.34 5.18
CA GLY A 40 3.86 2.87 5.97
C GLY A 40 2.57 2.07 5.83
N LEU A 41 2.53 1.07 4.97
CA LEU A 41 1.41 0.15 4.85
C LEU A 41 1.86 -1.20 4.29
N VAL A 42 0.97 -2.18 4.41
CA VAL A 42 1.12 -3.49 3.78
C VAL A 42 -0.14 -3.72 2.95
N ALA A 43 0.03 -4.13 1.71
CA ALA A 43 -1.09 -4.56 0.87
C ALA A 43 -1.52 -5.96 1.28
N VAL A 44 -2.82 -6.16 1.47
CA VAL A 44 -3.38 -7.46 1.82
C VAL A 44 -4.12 -8.01 0.61
N CYS A 45 -3.65 -9.13 0.09
CA CYS A 45 -4.09 -9.66 -1.19
C CYS A 45 -4.68 -11.06 -1.05
N ASP A 46 -5.51 -11.43 -2.02
CA ASP A 46 -5.95 -12.81 -2.18
C ASP A 46 -4.90 -13.62 -2.97
N ASN A 47 -5.21 -14.89 -3.28
CA ASN A 47 -4.30 -15.76 -3.99
C ASN A 47 -4.06 -15.36 -5.45
N ASP A 48 -4.93 -14.51 -6.00
CA ASP A 48 -4.81 -13.99 -7.36
C ASP A 48 -4.15 -12.61 -7.40
N ARG A 49 -3.54 -12.20 -6.28
CA ARG A 49 -2.87 -10.90 -6.11
C ARG A 49 -3.82 -9.70 -6.22
N GLN A 50 -5.12 -9.94 -6.10
CA GLN A 50 -6.08 -8.84 -5.99
C GLN A 50 -5.95 -8.18 -4.62
N VAL A 51 -5.85 -6.87 -4.59
CA VAL A 51 -5.75 -6.13 -3.34
C VAL A 51 -7.12 -6.09 -2.67
N LYS A 52 -7.24 -6.67 -1.48
CA LYS A 52 -8.49 -6.73 -0.72
C LYS A 52 -8.53 -5.71 0.41
N GLY A 53 -7.38 -5.24 0.85
CA GLY A 53 -7.30 -4.24 1.90
C GLY A 53 -5.87 -3.79 2.12
N VAL A 54 -5.72 -2.95 3.11
CA VAL A 54 -4.41 -2.46 3.55
C VAL A 54 -4.31 -2.60 5.07
N PHE A 55 -3.09 -2.78 5.54
CA PHE A 55 -2.81 -2.89 6.96
C PHE A 55 -1.73 -1.88 7.32
N THR A 56 -2.05 -1.00 8.27
CA THR A 56 -1.18 0.12 8.66
C THR A 56 -0.87 0.05 10.16
N ASP A 57 0.05 0.91 10.62
CA ASP A 57 0.31 1.05 12.05
C ASP A 57 -0.95 1.42 12.84
N GLY A 58 -1.80 2.26 12.27
CA GLY A 58 -3.06 2.62 12.88
C GLY A 58 -3.98 1.42 13.04
N ASP A 59 -4.06 0.56 12.01
CA ASP A 59 -4.86 -0.66 12.08
C ASP A 59 -4.33 -1.60 13.17
N LEU A 60 -3.02 -1.77 13.24
CA LEU A 60 -2.39 -2.61 14.26
C LEU A 60 -2.73 -2.10 15.66
N ARG A 61 -2.57 -0.79 15.87
CA ARG A 61 -2.83 -0.18 17.16
C ARG A 61 -4.30 -0.38 17.57
N ARG A 62 -5.24 -0.09 16.67
CA ARG A 62 -6.67 -0.28 16.95
C ARG A 62 -7.00 -1.74 17.26
N TRP A 63 -6.39 -2.66 16.52
CA TRP A 63 -6.58 -4.09 16.73
C TRP A 63 -6.16 -4.50 18.15
N LEU A 64 -4.96 -4.10 18.57
CA LEU A 64 -4.41 -4.45 19.87
C LEU A 64 -5.17 -3.78 21.02
N VAL A 65 -5.52 -2.51 20.88
CA VAL A 65 -6.30 -1.77 21.88
C VAL A 65 -7.67 -2.42 22.07
N GLY A 66 -8.26 -2.91 20.99
CA GLY A 66 -9.55 -3.61 21.05
C GLY A 66 -9.48 -5.04 21.58
N GLY A 67 -8.30 -5.52 22.00
CA GLY A 67 -8.12 -6.86 22.52
C GLY A 67 -7.87 -7.93 21.46
N GLY A 68 -7.56 -7.52 20.23
CA GLY A 68 -7.24 -8.44 19.15
C GLY A 68 -5.90 -9.14 19.39
N LYS A 69 -5.80 -10.38 18.92
CA LYS A 69 -4.62 -11.22 19.12
C LYS A 69 -3.70 -11.17 17.91
N LEU A 70 -2.40 -11.36 18.16
CA LEU A 70 -1.40 -11.39 17.11
C LEU A 70 -1.50 -12.63 16.22
N GLU A 71 -2.09 -13.70 16.73
CA GLU A 71 -2.28 -14.95 15.99
C GLU A 71 -3.48 -14.91 15.04
N ALA A 72 -4.35 -13.91 15.16
CA ALA A 72 -5.50 -13.75 14.28
C ALA A 72 -5.06 -13.45 12.85
N ARG A 73 -5.96 -13.67 11.90
CA ARG A 73 -5.70 -13.36 10.48
C ARG A 73 -5.71 -11.86 10.29
N VAL A 74 -4.79 -11.36 9.46
CA VAL A 74 -4.71 -9.93 9.14
C VAL A 74 -5.99 -9.42 8.49
N SER A 75 -6.74 -10.28 7.80
CA SER A 75 -8.02 -9.90 7.21
C SER A 75 -9.02 -9.38 8.22
N GLU A 76 -8.90 -9.78 9.49
CA GLU A 76 -9.77 -9.29 10.56
C GLU A 76 -9.35 -7.92 11.08
N ALA A 77 -8.06 -7.59 10.96
CA ALA A 77 -7.49 -6.35 11.50
C ALA A 77 -7.30 -5.25 10.46
N MET A 78 -7.27 -5.60 9.18
CA MET A 78 -7.01 -4.68 8.09
C MET A 78 -8.14 -3.68 7.86
N THR A 79 -7.85 -2.61 7.14
CA THR A 79 -8.87 -1.78 6.52
C THR A 79 -9.26 -2.43 5.20
N GLN A 80 -10.52 -2.83 5.09
CA GLN A 80 -11.03 -3.48 3.88
C GLN A 80 -11.15 -2.46 2.75
N GLY A 81 -10.78 -2.86 1.54
CA GLY A 81 -10.74 -1.96 0.39
C GLY A 81 -9.58 -1.00 0.51
N GLY A 82 -9.88 0.28 0.59
CA GLY A 82 -8.87 1.32 0.63
C GLY A 82 -8.47 1.80 -0.75
N LEU A 83 -7.65 2.84 -0.77
CA LEU A 83 -7.20 3.44 -2.02
C LEU A 83 -6.14 2.57 -2.67
N THR A 84 -6.30 2.32 -3.96
CA THR A 84 -5.21 1.81 -4.81
C THR A 84 -4.97 2.82 -5.93
N LEU A 85 -3.74 2.87 -6.42
CA LEU A 85 -3.38 3.70 -7.56
C LEU A 85 -3.16 2.81 -8.77
N ASN A 86 -3.48 3.32 -9.94
CA ASN A 86 -3.23 2.60 -11.19
C ASN A 86 -1.81 2.87 -11.67
N ALA A 87 -1.10 1.83 -12.08
CA ALA A 87 0.28 1.95 -12.56
C ALA A 87 0.42 2.90 -13.76
N ASP A 88 -0.60 2.99 -14.59
CA ASP A 88 -0.60 3.84 -15.78
C ASP A 88 -1.03 5.27 -15.52
N SER A 89 -1.47 5.60 -14.32
CA SER A 89 -1.86 6.97 -13.97
C SER A 89 -0.64 7.88 -14.02
N ARG A 90 -0.88 9.14 -14.37
CA ARG A 90 0.17 10.15 -14.30
C ARG A 90 0.57 10.36 -12.84
N ALA A 91 1.87 10.47 -12.61
CA ALA A 91 2.40 10.63 -11.25
C ALA A 91 1.81 11.85 -10.55
N ILE A 92 1.71 12.97 -11.26
CA ILE A 92 1.18 14.20 -10.66
C ILE A 92 -0.28 14.06 -10.22
N GLU A 93 -1.09 13.35 -10.99
CA GLU A 93 -2.49 13.10 -10.63
C GLU A 93 -2.60 12.16 -9.43
N ALA A 94 -1.77 11.11 -9.42
CA ALA A 94 -1.74 10.16 -8.31
C ALA A 94 -1.34 10.83 -7.00
N LYS A 95 -0.32 11.69 -7.05
CA LYS A 95 0.10 12.47 -5.88
C LYS A 95 -1.03 13.33 -5.34
N GLU A 96 -1.75 14.02 -6.24
CA GLU A 96 -2.89 14.85 -5.84
C GLU A 96 -3.97 14.03 -5.14
N VAL A 97 -4.24 12.82 -5.62
CA VAL A 97 -5.22 11.93 -4.97
C VAL A 97 -4.79 11.59 -3.55
N LEU A 98 -3.52 11.23 -3.35
CA LEU A 98 -2.99 10.93 -2.02
C LEU A 98 -3.14 12.13 -1.09
N MET A 99 -2.76 13.31 -1.57
CA MET A 99 -2.82 14.53 -0.76
C MET A 99 -4.25 14.92 -0.43
N LYS A 100 -5.14 14.82 -1.38
CA LYS A 100 -6.56 15.15 -1.19
C LYS A 100 -7.21 14.22 -0.17
N ARG A 101 -6.85 12.95 -0.20
CA ARG A 101 -7.37 11.96 0.74
C ARG A 101 -6.62 11.92 2.07
N LYS A 102 -5.56 12.71 2.19
CA LYS A 102 -4.70 12.75 3.39
C LYS A 102 -4.12 11.37 3.71
N ILE A 103 -3.72 10.67 2.66
CA ILE A 103 -3.08 9.35 2.72
C ILE A 103 -1.65 9.51 2.25
N THR A 104 -0.71 8.83 2.90
CA THR A 104 0.72 9.00 2.60
C THR A 104 1.29 7.89 1.72
N ALA A 105 0.59 6.79 1.57
CA ALA A 105 1.07 5.65 0.79
C ALA A 105 -0.10 4.85 0.24
N ALA A 106 0.11 4.14 -0.84
CA ALA A 106 -0.92 3.29 -1.43
C ALA A 106 -0.30 2.12 -2.22
N PRO A 107 -1.01 0.99 -2.29
CA PRO A 107 -0.66 -0.06 -3.24
C PRO A 107 -0.93 0.43 -4.66
N VAL A 108 -0.14 -0.09 -5.59
CA VAL A 108 -0.32 0.18 -7.02
C VAL A 108 -0.75 -1.10 -7.71
N VAL A 109 -1.79 -0.99 -8.53
CA VAL A 109 -2.35 -2.13 -9.24
C VAL A 109 -2.24 -1.94 -10.76
N ASP A 110 -2.27 -3.05 -11.47
CA ASP A 110 -2.30 -3.07 -12.92
C ASP A 110 -3.75 -2.95 -13.45
N GLU A 111 -3.93 -3.07 -14.75
CA GLU A 111 -5.24 -2.98 -15.40
C GLU A 111 -6.23 -4.06 -14.96
N HIS A 112 -5.73 -5.16 -14.39
CA HIS A 112 -6.56 -6.26 -13.89
C HIS A 112 -6.78 -6.19 -12.36
N GLY A 113 -6.35 -5.12 -11.72
CA GLY A 113 -6.48 -4.96 -10.27
C GLY A 113 -5.48 -5.75 -9.46
N ARG A 114 -4.46 -6.32 -10.09
CA ARG A 114 -3.42 -7.09 -9.41
C ARG A 114 -2.33 -6.17 -8.88
N LEU A 115 -1.85 -6.49 -7.70
CA LEU A 115 -0.76 -5.74 -7.08
C LEU A 115 0.50 -5.81 -7.95
N CYS A 116 1.03 -4.66 -8.34
CA CYS A 116 2.26 -4.58 -9.11
C CYS A 116 3.28 -3.61 -8.52
N GLY A 117 2.92 -2.88 -7.48
CA GLY A 117 3.84 -1.93 -6.86
C GLY A 117 3.27 -1.34 -5.58
N ALA A 118 4.04 -0.44 -5.00
CA ALA A 118 3.62 0.38 -3.87
C ALA A 118 4.38 1.68 -3.92
N ILE A 119 3.78 2.75 -3.41
CA ILE A 119 4.38 4.07 -3.49
C ILE A 119 3.95 4.91 -2.29
N ASN A 120 4.84 5.81 -1.83
CA ASN A 120 4.48 6.79 -0.81
C ASN A 120 4.82 8.20 -1.30
N LEU A 121 4.38 9.21 -0.55
CA LEU A 121 4.60 10.61 -0.93
C LEU A 121 6.08 10.94 -1.10
N GLN A 122 6.95 10.31 -0.30
CA GLN A 122 8.39 10.56 -0.40
C GLN A 122 8.93 10.15 -1.77
N ASP A 123 8.40 9.08 -2.35
CA ASP A 123 8.81 8.63 -3.69
C ASP A 123 8.50 9.69 -4.74
N PHE A 124 7.35 10.35 -4.63
CA PHE A 124 7.00 11.46 -5.54
C PHE A 124 7.94 12.64 -5.37
N TYR A 125 8.22 13.03 -4.12
CA TYR A 125 9.10 14.16 -3.84
C TYR A 125 10.52 13.90 -4.34
N GLN A 126 11.05 12.71 -4.14
CA GLN A 126 12.38 12.33 -4.59
C GLN A 126 12.48 12.34 -6.12
N ALA A 127 11.38 12.04 -6.80
CA ALA A 127 11.32 12.11 -8.26
C ALA A 127 11.09 13.54 -8.78
N GLY A 128 10.93 14.50 -7.88
CA GLY A 128 10.71 15.90 -8.26
C GLY A 128 9.29 16.22 -8.68
N ILE A 129 8.34 15.38 -8.35
CA ILE A 129 6.92 15.65 -8.57
C ILE A 129 6.42 16.54 -7.45
N ILE A 130 6.06 17.77 -7.78
CA ILE A 130 5.72 18.80 -6.79
C ILE A 130 4.22 19.10 -6.79
#